data_a2b02442fd79aa084332fd752bb6a1ca
#
_entry.id   a2b02442fd79aa084332fd752bb6a1ca
#
_cell.length_a   1.000
_cell.length_b   1.000
_cell.length_c   1.000
_cell.angle_alpha   90.00
_cell.angle_beta   90.00
_cell.angle_gamma   90.00
#
_symmetry.space_group_name_H-M   'P 1'
#
loop_
_entity.id
_entity.type
_entity.pdbx_description
1 polymer ?
#
loop_
_entity_poly.entity_id
_entity_poly.type
_entity_poly.pdbx_seq_one_letter_code
_entity_poly.pdbx_strand_id
1 'polypeptide(L)'
;MKFEGGALGYHAGTWGARGTRLGYSFHAHGEKGMLEANFMARELILHQSDRDEYVRFRGSQEGKHAENELMHFAHCIKTGTRPETDGRNSLQSLRVIWRLYDAEQRNLVADLTGLGLDEVEEPLQLRVNQAPIVP
;
A
#
# COMPACT_ATOMS: atom_id res chain seq x y z
N MET A 1 15.12 -3.84 0.32
CA MET A 1 14.87 -3.28 1.68
C MET A 1 15.12 -4.38 2.70
N LYS A 2 15.70 -4.05 3.84
CA LYS A 2 15.83 -4.94 5.00
C LYS A 2 14.96 -4.37 6.12
N PHE A 3 14.10 -5.19 6.69
CA PHE A 3 13.23 -4.80 7.80
C PHE A 3 13.84 -5.19 9.15
N GLU A 4 13.42 -4.55 10.22
CA GLU A 4 13.91 -4.78 11.58
C GLU A 4 13.82 -6.25 12.00
N GLY A 5 12.73 -6.93 11.69
CA GLY A 5 12.53 -8.38 11.94
C GLY A 5 13.35 -9.32 11.04
N GLY A 6 14.28 -8.80 10.24
CA GLY A 6 15.14 -9.59 9.35
C GLY A 6 14.51 -9.94 7.99
N ALA A 7 13.25 -9.63 7.76
CA ALA A 7 12.61 -9.82 6.46
C ALA A 7 13.29 -8.96 5.39
N LEU A 8 13.30 -9.46 4.15
CA LEU A 8 13.83 -8.76 2.99
C LEU A 8 12.70 -8.41 2.04
N GLY A 9 12.68 -7.16 1.57
CA GLY A 9 11.76 -6.70 0.54
C GLY A 9 12.51 -6.28 -0.71
N TYR A 10 11.97 -6.62 -1.85
CA TYR A 10 12.46 -6.20 -3.15
C TYR A 10 11.31 -5.57 -3.93
N HIS A 11 11.52 -4.36 -4.45
CA HIS A 11 10.58 -3.69 -5.32
C HIS A 11 11.25 -3.39 -6.65
N ALA A 12 10.63 -3.84 -7.74
CA ALA A 12 11.07 -3.54 -9.10
C ALA A 12 9.92 -2.94 -9.89
N GLY A 13 10.16 -1.84 -10.57
CA GLY A 13 9.21 -1.20 -11.47
C GLY A 13 9.92 -0.73 -12.72
N THR A 14 9.24 -0.85 -13.86
CA THR A 14 9.76 -0.37 -15.13
C THR A 14 8.62 0.07 -16.03
N TRP A 15 8.83 1.15 -16.76
CA TRP A 15 7.90 1.66 -17.78
C TRP A 15 8.16 1.07 -19.17
N GLY A 16 9.34 0.48 -19.38
CA GLY A 16 9.81 0.04 -20.69
C GLY A 16 9.87 -1.47 -20.89
N ALA A 17 9.63 -2.27 -19.87
CA ALA A 17 9.73 -3.72 -20.01
C ALA A 17 8.58 -4.26 -20.89
N ARG A 18 8.94 -5.08 -21.86
CA ARG A 18 8.01 -5.77 -22.74
C ARG A 18 8.10 -7.28 -22.51
N GLY A 19 6.96 -7.98 -22.69
CA GLY A 19 6.92 -9.43 -22.62
C GLY A 19 7.02 -10.00 -21.20
N THR A 20 6.77 -9.19 -20.16
CA THR A 20 6.72 -9.69 -18.79
C THR A 20 5.43 -10.50 -18.59
N ARG A 21 5.53 -11.64 -17.88
CA ARG A 21 4.35 -12.42 -17.49
C ARG A 21 3.68 -11.89 -16.22
N LEU A 22 4.45 -11.18 -15.40
CA LEU A 22 4.01 -10.57 -14.14
C LEU A 22 3.94 -9.07 -14.34
N GLY A 23 2.82 -8.56 -14.81
CA GLY A 23 2.63 -7.14 -15.08
C GLY A 23 2.56 -6.32 -13.79
N TYR A 24 1.75 -6.75 -12.84
CA TYR A 24 1.58 -6.09 -11.54
C TYR A 24 1.28 -7.16 -10.50
N SER A 25 2.27 -7.49 -9.69
CA SER A 25 2.17 -8.58 -8.73
C SER A 25 2.96 -8.33 -7.46
N PHE A 26 2.52 -8.97 -6.37
CA PHE A 26 3.22 -9.02 -5.10
C PHE A 26 3.43 -10.48 -4.72
N HIS A 27 4.62 -10.79 -4.20
CA HIS A 27 4.96 -12.09 -3.65
C HIS A 27 5.40 -11.91 -2.20
N ALA A 28 4.87 -12.75 -1.31
CA ALA A 28 5.30 -12.80 0.08
C ALA A 28 5.71 -14.23 0.42
N HIS A 29 6.98 -14.43 0.71
CA HIS A 29 7.55 -15.70 1.11
C HIS A 29 7.62 -15.78 2.63
N GLY A 30 7.04 -16.81 3.21
CA GLY A 30 7.08 -17.13 4.63
C GLY A 30 7.55 -18.56 4.88
N GLU A 31 7.71 -18.91 6.13
CA GLU A 31 8.17 -20.26 6.54
C GLU A 31 7.20 -21.38 6.10
N LYS A 32 5.92 -21.09 6.02
CA LYS A 32 4.85 -22.07 5.71
C LYS A 32 4.39 -22.04 4.27
N GLY A 33 5.00 -21.20 3.43
CA GLY A 33 4.60 -21.10 2.04
C GLY A 33 4.79 -19.71 1.43
N MET A 34 4.15 -19.49 0.31
CA MET A 34 4.21 -18.25 -0.46
C MET A 34 2.81 -17.78 -0.83
N LEU A 35 2.58 -16.49 -0.73
CA LEU A 35 1.43 -15.80 -1.32
C LEU A 35 1.87 -15.10 -2.60
N GLU A 36 1.12 -15.29 -3.67
CA GLU A 36 1.25 -14.56 -4.92
C GLU A 36 -0.06 -13.82 -5.21
N ALA A 37 0.00 -12.49 -5.27
CA ALA A 37 -1.11 -11.65 -5.70
C ALA A 37 -0.81 -11.12 -7.11
N ASN A 38 -1.60 -11.54 -8.09
CA ASN A 38 -1.51 -11.08 -9.47
C ASN A 38 -2.70 -10.18 -9.80
N PHE A 39 -2.47 -8.88 -9.83
CA PHE A 39 -3.53 -7.91 -10.04
C PHE A 39 -4.09 -7.94 -11.45
N MET A 40 -3.25 -8.22 -12.45
CA MET A 40 -3.70 -8.30 -13.85
C MET A 40 -4.58 -9.52 -14.09
N ALA A 41 -4.26 -10.65 -13.45
CA ALA A 41 -5.06 -11.87 -13.51
C ALA A 41 -6.20 -11.88 -12.47
N ARG A 42 -6.20 -10.93 -11.52
CA ARG A 42 -7.15 -10.86 -10.40
C ARG A 42 -7.13 -12.15 -9.56
N GLU A 43 -5.96 -12.67 -9.33
CA GLU A 43 -5.76 -13.91 -8.60
C GLU A 43 -4.90 -13.70 -7.36
N LEU A 44 -5.27 -14.38 -6.30
CA LEU A 44 -4.44 -14.60 -5.13
C LEU A 44 -4.19 -16.11 -5.04
N ILE A 45 -2.94 -16.50 -5.01
CA ILE A 45 -2.51 -17.90 -4.98
C ILE A 45 -1.74 -18.13 -3.70
N LEU A 46 -2.14 -19.15 -2.94
CA LEU A 46 -1.44 -19.63 -1.77
C LEU A 46 -0.76 -20.94 -2.07
N HIS A 47 0.56 -20.96 -2.04
CA HIS A 47 1.41 -22.13 -2.08
C HIS A 47 1.80 -22.52 -0.66
N GLN A 48 1.43 -23.71 -0.20
CA GLN A 48 1.79 -24.23 1.12
C GLN A 48 2.99 -25.15 1.00
N SER A 49 3.98 -25.02 1.91
CA SER A 49 5.25 -25.76 1.84
C SER A 49 5.08 -27.27 2.05
N ASP A 50 3.98 -27.69 2.67
CA ASP A 50 3.66 -29.09 3.01
C ASP A 50 2.75 -29.78 1.98
N ARG A 51 2.41 -29.09 0.89
CA ARG A 51 1.49 -29.59 -0.14
C ARG A 51 1.99 -29.26 -1.53
N ASP A 52 1.81 -30.19 -2.45
CA ASP A 52 2.06 -29.94 -3.88
C ASP A 52 0.94 -29.13 -4.54
N GLU A 53 -0.23 -29.07 -3.90
CA GLU A 53 -1.38 -28.32 -4.38
C GLU A 53 -1.36 -26.88 -3.86
N TYR A 54 -1.85 -25.95 -4.67
CA TYR A 54 -2.04 -24.56 -4.29
C TYR A 54 -3.52 -24.20 -4.23
N VAL A 55 -3.86 -23.25 -3.37
CA VAL A 55 -5.21 -22.68 -3.27
C VAL A 55 -5.24 -21.40 -4.09
N ARG A 56 -6.20 -21.30 -5.02
CA ARG A 56 -6.40 -20.13 -5.86
C ARG A 56 -7.72 -19.45 -5.53
N PHE A 57 -7.65 -18.16 -5.26
CA PHE A 57 -8.79 -17.28 -5.11
C PHE A 57 -8.85 -16.35 -6.31
N ARG A 58 -10.03 -16.18 -6.88
CA ARG A 58 -10.22 -15.28 -8.01
C ARG A 58 -11.15 -14.14 -7.63
N GLY A 59 -10.71 -12.90 -7.86
CA GLY A 59 -11.51 -11.71 -7.65
C GLY A 59 -12.57 -11.54 -8.74
N SER A 60 -13.76 -11.08 -8.34
CA SER A 60 -14.89 -10.90 -9.24
C SER A 60 -15.00 -9.51 -9.86
N GLN A 61 -14.36 -8.49 -9.26
CA GLN A 61 -14.52 -7.10 -9.65
C GLN A 61 -13.44 -6.64 -10.62
N GLU A 62 -13.84 -5.84 -11.62
CA GLU A 62 -12.95 -5.22 -12.60
C GLU A 62 -12.74 -3.73 -12.26
N GLY A 63 -11.53 -3.22 -12.52
CA GLY A 63 -11.21 -1.80 -12.40
C GLY A 63 -10.53 -1.39 -11.11
N LYS A 64 -10.29 -0.09 -10.98
CA LYS A 64 -9.61 0.52 -9.83
C LYS A 64 -10.54 0.88 -8.67
N HIS A 65 -11.84 0.77 -8.87
CA HIS A 65 -12.87 1.03 -7.85
C HIS A 65 -12.75 2.39 -7.16
N ALA A 66 -12.44 3.44 -7.92
CA ALA A 66 -12.35 4.81 -7.40
C ALA A 66 -13.67 5.26 -6.73
N GLU A 67 -14.80 4.69 -7.15
CA GLU A 67 -16.10 4.89 -6.51
C GLU A 67 -16.10 4.47 -5.03
N ASN A 68 -15.41 3.38 -4.69
CA ASN A 68 -15.30 2.92 -3.31
C ASN A 68 -14.48 3.90 -2.45
N GLU A 69 -13.43 4.48 -3.00
CA GLU A 69 -12.63 5.51 -2.33
C GLU A 69 -13.48 6.76 -2.05
N LEU A 70 -14.25 7.22 -3.04
CA LEU A 70 -15.15 8.36 -2.88
C LEU A 70 -16.26 8.10 -1.85
N MET A 71 -16.86 6.91 -1.90
CA MET A 71 -17.88 6.50 -0.92
C MET A 71 -17.32 6.43 0.49
N HIS A 72 -16.11 5.87 0.66
CA HIS A 72 -15.41 5.83 1.95
C HIS A 72 -15.15 7.25 2.46
N PHE A 73 -14.63 8.13 1.61
CA PHE A 73 -14.37 9.52 1.99
C PHE A 73 -15.64 10.26 2.41
N ALA A 74 -16.73 10.13 1.63
CA ALA A 74 -18.03 10.71 1.97
C ALA A 74 -18.59 10.15 3.30
N HIS A 75 -18.40 8.85 3.56
CA HIS A 75 -18.75 8.23 4.84
C HIS A 75 -17.95 8.84 5.99
N CYS A 76 -16.64 9.01 5.84
CA CYS A 76 -15.77 9.62 6.84
C CYS A 76 -16.22 11.06 7.18
N ILE A 77 -16.57 11.87 6.17
CA ILE A 77 -17.13 13.21 6.39
C ILE A 77 -18.41 13.15 7.22
N LYS A 78 -19.33 12.25 6.83
CA LYS A 78 -20.64 12.12 7.49
C LYS A 78 -20.53 11.65 8.94
N THR A 79 -19.59 10.77 9.23
CA THR A 79 -19.43 10.15 10.57
C THR A 79 -18.39 10.87 11.44
N GLY A 80 -17.62 11.83 10.89
CA GLY A 80 -16.53 12.47 11.59
C GLY A 80 -15.33 11.54 11.82
N THR A 81 -15.24 10.43 11.07
CA THR A 81 -14.12 9.48 11.17
C THR A 81 -12.99 9.89 10.24
N ARG A 82 -11.78 9.47 10.58
CA ARG A 82 -10.59 9.76 9.78
C ARG A 82 -10.49 8.79 8.59
N PRO A 83 -10.22 9.29 7.36
CA PRO A 83 -9.94 8.42 6.22
C PRO A 83 -8.64 7.62 6.41
N GLU A 84 -8.60 6.39 5.93
CA GLU A 84 -7.39 5.54 5.97
C GLU A 84 -6.23 6.13 5.18
N THR A 85 -6.54 6.83 4.09
CA THR A 85 -5.55 7.46 3.18
C THR A 85 -5.53 8.97 3.32
N ASP A 86 -5.49 9.47 4.54
CA ASP A 86 -5.37 10.91 4.77
C ASP A 86 -3.97 11.45 4.42
N GLY A 87 -3.84 12.80 4.41
CA GLY A 87 -2.58 13.46 4.06
C GLY A 87 -1.42 13.10 4.98
N ARG A 88 -1.66 12.83 6.27
CA ARG A 88 -0.61 12.43 7.22
C ARG A 88 -0.10 11.03 6.92
N ASN A 89 -1.01 10.10 6.66
CA ASN A 89 -0.63 8.73 6.26
C ASN A 89 0.11 8.73 4.92
N SER A 90 -0.38 9.47 3.94
CA SER A 90 0.28 9.63 2.64
C SER A 90 1.68 10.26 2.75
N LEU A 91 1.88 11.19 3.69
CA LEU A 91 3.18 11.81 3.94
C LEU A 91 4.24 10.79 4.38
N GLN A 92 3.88 9.72 5.09
CA GLN A 92 4.83 8.69 5.49
C GLN A 92 5.44 7.98 4.26
N SER A 93 4.61 7.67 3.28
CA SER A 93 5.08 7.07 2.02
C SER A 93 6.00 8.03 1.25
N LEU A 94 5.68 9.33 1.22
CA LEU A 94 6.52 10.34 0.57
C LEU A 94 7.87 10.51 1.29
N ARG A 95 7.92 10.44 2.61
CA ARG A 95 9.17 10.49 3.39
C ARG A 95 10.12 9.36 2.98
N VAL A 96 9.59 8.14 2.80
CA VAL A 96 10.39 7.00 2.31
C VAL A 96 10.92 7.28 0.91
N ILE A 97 10.09 7.76 0.01
CA ILE A 97 10.49 8.07 -1.38
C ILE A 97 11.58 9.14 -1.40
N TRP A 98 11.42 10.22 -0.66
CA TRP A 98 12.44 11.28 -0.60
C TRP A 98 13.76 10.82 0.00
N ARG A 99 13.71 9.95 1.01
CA ARG A 99 14.94 9.36 1.58
C ARG A 99 15.66 8.46 0.57
N LEU A 100 14.91 7.75 -0.27
CA LEU A 100 15.49 6.94 -1.34
C LEU A 100 16.15 7.81 -2.41
N TYR A 101 15.52 8.90 -2.84
CA TYR A 101 16.10 9.84 -3.80
C TYR A 101 17.35 10.55 -3.26
N ASP A 102 17.34 11.00 -2.01
CA ASP A 102 18.53 11.59 -1.38
C ASP A 102 19.70 10.60 -1.34
N ALA A 103 19.42 9.37 -0.95
CA ALA A 103 20.44 8.31 -0.92
C ALA A 103 20.98 7.99 -2.31
N GLU A 104 20.14 7.94 -3.35
CA GLU A 104 20.54 7.74 -4.74
C GLU A 104 21.48 8.86 -5.20
N GLN A 105 21.12 10.13 -5.01
CA GLN A 105 21.94 11.28 -5.39
C GLN A 105 23.32 11.26 -4.72
N ARG A 106 23.39 10.72 -3.51
CA ARG A 106 24.63 10.60 -2.73
C ARG A 106 25.37 9.29 -2.93
N ASN A 107 24.84 8.40 -3.77
CA ASN A 107 25.34 7.04 -3.99
C ASN A 107 25.50 6.23 -2.69
N LEU A 108 24.50 6.31 -1.82
CA LEU A 108 24.43 5.65 -0.52
C LEU A 108 23.24 4.70 -0.46
N VAL A 109 23.27 3.79 0.51
CA VAL A 109 22.09 3.01 0.91
C VAL A 109 21.21 3.89 1.80
N ALA A 110 19.91 3.97 1.50
CA ALA A 110 19.00 4.75 2.29
C ALA A 110 18.79 4.11 3.69
N ASP A 111 18.99 4.91 4.73
CA ASP A 111 18.57 4.56 6.08
C ASP A 111 17.14 5.05 6.29
N LEU A 112 16.24 4.10 6.50
CA LEU A 112 14.80 4.35 6.73
C LEU A 112 14.43 4.26 8.22
N THR A 113 15.41 4.10 9.10
CA THR A 113 15.20 4.06 10.55
C THR A 113 14.54 5.36 11.03
N GLY A 114 13.55 5.25 11.88
CA GLY A 114 12.80 6.39 12.40
C GLY A 114 11.80 7.02 11.43
N LEU A 115 11.61 6.45 10.23
CA LEU A 115 10.56 6.85 9.30
C LEU A 115 9.26 6.05 9.49
N GLY A 116 9.13 5.35 10.61
CA GLY A 116 7.93 4.59 10.93
C GLY A 116 6.68 5.46 10.94
N LEU A 117 5.54 4.82 10.93
CA LEU A 117 4.26 5.50 11.18
C LEU A 117 4.35 6.11 12.56
N ASP A 118 4.43 7.45 12.65
CA ASP A 118 4.21 8.13 13.90
C ASP A 118 2.86 7.66 14.44
N GLU A 119 2.82 7.11 15.64
CA GLU A 119 1.56 6.78 16.30
C GLU A 119 0.73 8.05 16.27
N VAL A 120 -0.43 7.98 15.64
CA VAL A 120 -1.30 9.13 15.48
C VAL A 120 -1.97 9.37 16.82
N GLU A 121 -1.29 10.09 17.69
CA GLU A 121 -1.90 10.65 18.87
C GLU A 121 -2.95 11.67 18.42
N GLU A 122 -4.19 11.40 18.77
CA GLU A 122 -5.43 12.13 18.66
C GLU A 122 -6.17 12.16 17.31
N PRO A 123 -7.47 11.87 17.34
CA PRO A 123 -8.35 12.11 16.20
C PRO A 123 -8.40 13.60 15.92
N LEU A 124 -8.13 13.99 14.68
CA LEU A 124 -8.31 15.35 14.21
C LEU A 124 -9.78 15.75 14.44
N GLN A 125 -10.04 16.62 15.42
CA GLN A 125 -11.33 17.24 15.54
C GLN A 125 -11.51 18.18 14.34
N LEU A 126 -12.18 17.70 13.30
CA LEU A 126 -12.62 18.54 12.20
C LEU A 126 -13.57 19.59 12.80
N ARG A 127 -13.07 20.81 13.01
CA ARG A 127 -13.94 21.96 13.18
C ARG A 127 -14.60 22.19 11.82
N VAL A 128 -15.76 21.59 11.62
CA VAL A 128 -16.64 21.97 10.52
C VAL A 128 -17.08 23.40 10.84
N ASN A 129 -16.41 24.39 10.24
CA ASN A 129 -16.95 25.73 10.18
C ASN A 129 -18.25 25.61 9.41
N GLN A 130 -19.36 25.64 10.14
CA GLN A 130 -20.69 25.80 9.56
C GLN A 130 -20.76 27.21 8.93
N ALA A 131 -20.24 27.34 7.71
CA ALA A 131 -20.63 28.44 6.87
C ALA A 131 -22.08 28.18 6.43
N PRO A 132 -23.01 29.12 6.62
CA PRO A 132 -24.39 28.94 6.20
C PRO A 132 -24.39 28.74 4.68
N ILE A 133 -25.05 27.66 4.24
CA ILE A 133 -25.40 27.48 2.83
C ILE A 133 -26.40 28.59 2.54
N VAL A 134 -25.96 29.61 1.81
CA VAL A 134 -26.84 30.66 1.28
C VAL A 134 -27.63 30.02 0.12
N PRO A 135 -28.97 30.14 0.10
CA PRO A 135 -29.85 29.55 -0.90
C PRO A 135 -29.60 30.07 -2.32
#